data_3df8d60cf55d3d8e8d9ef0875b143ecd
#
_entry.id   3df8d60cf55d3d8e8d9ef0875b143ecd
#
_cell.length_a   1.000
_cell.length_b   1.000
_cell.length_c   1.000
_cell.angle_alpha   90.00
_cell.angle_beta   90.00
_cell.angle_gamma   90.00
#
_symmetry.space_group_name_H-M   'P 1'
#
loop_
_entity.id
_entity.type
_entity.pdbx_description
1 polymer ?
#
loop_
_entity_poly.entity_id
_entity_poly.type
_entity_poly.pdbx_seq_one_letter_code
_entity_poly.pdbx_strand_id
1 'polypeptide(L)'
;MHGDEPTATMAIFDILNFIINNFNSNEIQNIYKSTTLYFLPMLNPDGADRFERRNIFGIDINRDAQKLESVEAKILKNLRDKLSPDFGFNLHDQDPRYTVGRNGKVATIALLAPPIDFEKSENEVFQKAKKVTAHFSSVMKNFIDGNISRYLDDFEPRAFGDNIQKSGTSTILVESGGWQNDENKFFIRKLNCVGLLSTILAIANDEYLQADLKNYEELPLNEKFLYDFIFRNTKLSHNGKSISVDVGINFEDSKREKIRVMEIGDLKNFSAFNEINLNGKIISGDKIKWDLVLDTNEMKKIFNL
;
A
#
# COMPACT_ATOMS: atom_id res chain seq x y z
N MET A 1 1.89 -7.52 -9.15
CA MET A 1 1.46 -8.92 -8.83
C MET A 1 -0.06 -9.02 -8.82
N HIS A 2 -0.74 -8.19 -8.07
CA HIS A 2 -2.21 -8.09 -8.12
C HIS A 2 -2.63 -7.17 -9.26
N GLY A 3 -3.74 -7.48 -9.93
CA GLY A 3 -4.15 -6.74 -11.12
C GLY A 3 -4.79 -5.38 -10.83
N ASP A 4 -5.29 -5.18 -9.62
CA ASP A 4 -5.88 -3.94 -9.14
C ASP A 4 -4.87 -2.98 -8.46
N GLU A 5 -3.57 -3.27 -8.57
CA GLU A 5 -2.49 -2.51 -7.95
C GLU A 5 -1.54 -1.88 -9.00
N PRO A 6 -1.97 -0.87 -9.78
CA PRO A 6 -1.21 -0.36 -10.92
C PRO A 6 -0.18 0.72 -10.58
N THR A 7 -0.19 1.30 -9.36
CA THR A 7 0.58 2.52 -9.05
C THR A 7 2.06 2.36 -9.34
N ALA A 8 2.68 1.32 -8.80
CA ALA A 8 4.11 1.10 -8.98
C ALA A 8 4.45 0.55 -10.38
N THR A 9 3.54 -0.17 -11.04
CA THR A 9 3.69 -0.55 -12.46
C THR A 9 3.89 0.69 -13.31
N MET A 10 3.06 1.72 -13.12
CA MET A 10 3.19 2.98 -13.84
C MET A 10 4.47 3.73 -13.46
N ALA A 11 4.87 3.69 -12.19
CA ALA A 11 6.15 4.29 -11.75
C ALA A 11 7.37 3.60 -12.39
N ILE A 12 7.33 2.28 -12.62
CA ILE A 12 8.38 1.55 -13.35
C ILE A 12 8.55 2.12 -14.76
N PHE A 13 7.47 2.39 -15.49
CA PHE A 13 7.56 3.00 -16.82
C PHE A 13 8.10 4.44 -16.77
N ASP A 14 7.78 5.22 -15.72
CA ASP A 14 8.37 6.53 -15.50
C ASP A 14 9.88 6.43 -15.26
N ILE A 15 10.33 5.47 -14.45
CA ILE A 15 11.76 5.20 -14.19
C ILE A 15 12.47 4.82 -15.49
N LEU A 16 11.90 3.92 -16.29
CA LEU A 16 12.49 3.52 -17.57
C LEU A 16 12.62 4.72 -18.53
N ASN A 17 11.56 5.53 -18.65
CA ASN A 17 11.61 6.76 -19.44
C ASN A 17 12.65 7.75 -18.92
N PHE A 18 12.75 7.91 -17.60
CA PHE A 18 13.74 8.79 -16.99
C PHE A 18 15.16 8.31 -17.29
N ILE A 19 15.45 7.03 -17.11
CA ILE A 19 16.76 6.43 -17.40
C ILE A 19 17.13 6.63 -18.86
N ILE A 20 16.23 6.35 -19.79
CA ILE A 20 16.48 6.49 -21.24
C ILE A 20 16.78 7.95 -21.60
N ASN A 21 15.96 8.89 -21.12
CA ASN A 21 16.09 10.31 -21.48
C ASN A 21 17.28 11.00 -20.79
N ASN A 22 17.79 10.45 -19.70
CA ASN A 22 18.92 11.00 -18.94
C ASN A 22 20.14 10.07 -18.96
N PHE A 23 20.26 9.21 -19.98
CA PHE A 23 21.29 8.18 -20.04
C PHE A 23 22.71 8.72 -19.88
N ASN A 24 22.97 9.94 -20.34
CA ASN A 24 24.28 10.58 -20.27
C ASN A 24 24.57 11.31 -18.94
N SER A 25 23.63 11.34 -17.98
CA SER A 25 23.91 11.90 -16.65
C SER A 25 24.85 10.99 -15.86
N ASN A 26 25.62 11.57 -14.95
CA ASN A 26 26.58 10.82 -14.15
C ASN A 26 25.89 9.77 -13.28
N GLU A 27 24.73 10.08 -12.72
CA GLU A 27 23.95 9.22 -11.85
C GLU A 27 23.45 7.98 -12.61
N ILE A 28 22.90 8.17 -13.81
CA ILE A 28 22.40 7.07 -14.65
C ILE A 28 23.55 6.22 -15.19
N GLN A 29 24.66 6.85 -15.58
CA GLN A 29 25.88 6.14 -15.98
C GLN A 29 26.45 5.29 -14.84
N ASN A 30 26.36 5.76 -13.61
CA ASN A 30 26.77 4.98 -12.44
C ASN A 30 25.87 3.78 -12.21
N ILE A 31 24.56 3.97 -12.23
CA ILE A 31 23.59 2.85 -12.16
C ILE A 31 23.92 1.81 -13.25
N TYR A 32 24.07 2.23 -14.49
CA TYR A 32 24.34 1.36 -15.63
C TYR A 32 25.63 0.54 -15.47
N LYS A 33 26.68 1.12 -14.89
CA LYS A 33 27.99 0.47 -14.71
C LYS A 33 28.03 -0.47 -13.49
N SER A 34 27.27 -0.15 -12.45
CA SER A 34 27.34 -0.82 -11.15
C SER A 34 26.24 -1.86 -10.92
N THR A 35 25.15 -1.82 -11.72
CA THR A 35 23.97 -2.66 -11.50
C THR A 35 23.45 -3.29 -12.79
N THR A 36 22.72 -4.40 -12.63
CA THR A 36 21.86 -4.96 -13.67
C THR A 36 20.43 -4.90 -13.19
N LEU A 37 19.58 -4.16 -13.87
CA LEU A 37 18.18 -3.98 -13.50
C LEU A 37 17.27 -4.91 -14.27
N TYR A 38 16.44 -5.66 -13.57
CA TYR A 38 15.40 -6.50 -14.15
C TYR A 38 14.04 -5.95 -13.75
N PHE A 39 13.13 -5.80 -14.69
CA PHE A 39 11.80 -5.29 -14.48
C PHE A 39 10.75 -6.33 -14.87
N LEU A 40 9.81 -6.59 -13.96
CA LEU A 40 8.62 -7.39 -14.20
C LEU A 40 7.38 -6.52 -13.88
N PRO A 41 6.99 -5.61 -14.79
CA PRO A 41 6.02 -4.58 -14.49
C PRO A 41 4.59 -5.12 -14.31
N MET A 42 4.26 -6.24 -14.95
CA MET A 42 2.92 -6.82 -14.89
C MET A 42 3.01 -8.35 -14.87
N LEU A 43 2.83 -8.95 -13.70
CA LEU A 43 2.86 -10.41 -13.54
C LEU A 43 1.48 -11.04 -13.80
N ASN A 44 0.40 -10.31 -13.53
CA ASN A 44 -0.98 -10.78 -13.64
C ASN A 44 -1.76 -9.95 -14.69
N PRO A 45 -1.60 -10.22 -15.97
CA PRO A 45 -2.28 -9.47 -17.03
C PRO A 45 -3.81 -9.66 -17.01
N ASP A 46 -4.28 -10.87 -16.69
CA ASP A 46 -5.72 -11.17 -16.63
C ASP A 46 -6.42 -10.40 -15.50
N GLY A 47 -5.77 -10.32 -14.33
CA GLY A 47 -6.27 -9.51 -13.22
C GLY A 47 -6.21 -8.00 -13.54
N ALA A 48 -5.14 -7.56 -14.21
CA ALA A 48 -4.99 -6.15 -14.61
C ALA A 48 -6.08 -5.72 -15.60
N ASP A 49 -6.42 -6.55 -16.57
CA ASP A 49 -7.49 -6.28 -17.57
C ASP A 49 -8.87 -6.11 -16.89
N ARG A 50 -9.12 -6.84 -15.80
CA ARG A 50 -10.38 -6.78 -15.04
C ARG A 50 -10.35 -5.81 -13.86
N PHE A 51 -9.17 -5.27 -13.54
CA PHE A 51 -8.93 -4.53 -12.32
C PHE A 51 -9.27 -5.34 -11.07
N GLU A 52 -8.77 -6.57 -11.00
CA GLU A 52 -9.00 -7.52 -9.91
C GLU A 52 -7.67 -8.00 -9.31
N ARG A 53 -7.68 -8.24 -7.99
CA ARG A 53 -6.51 -8.75 -7.26
C ARG A 53 -6.03 -10.09 -7.79
N ARG A 54 -6.95 -11.00 -8.08
CA ARG A 54 -6.68 -12.40 -8.40
C ARG A 54 -6.49 -12.62 -9.90
N ASN A 55 -5.85 -13.75 -10.26
CA ASN A 55 -5.73 -14.15 -11.65
C ASN A 55 -7.07 -14.74 -12.18
N ILE A 56 -7.08 -15.18 -13.44
CA ILE A 56 -8.29 -15.71 -14.11
C ILE A 56 -8.90 -16.93 -13.39
N PHE A 57 -8.09 -17.69 -12.66
CA PHE A 57 -8.56 -18.85 -11.88
C PHE A 57 -8.98 -18.49 -10.44
N GLY A 58 -9.00 -17.21 -10.08
CA GLY A 58 -9.31 -16.74 -8.73
C GLY A 58 -8.17 -16.97 -7.72
N ILE A 59 -6.95 -17.27 -8.19
CA ILE A 59 -5.78 -17.49 -7.35
C ILE A 59 -5.19 -16.12 -6.95
N ASP A 60 -4.97 -15.91 -5.66
CA ASP A 60 -4.09 -14.86 -5.18
C ASP A 60 -2.63 -15.31 -5.38
N ILE A 61 -1.96 -14.76 -6.38
CA ILE A 61 -0.59 -15.14 -6.74
C ILE A 61 0.36 -14.95 -5.55
N ASN A 62 0.13 -13.92 -4.72
CA ASN A 62 0.92 -13.68 -3.50
C ASN A 62 0.55 -14.62 -2.33
N ARG A 63 -0.20 -15.69 -2.60
CA ARG A 63 -0.46 -16.82 -1.68
C ARG A 63 -0.11 -18.15 -2.31
N ASP A 64 0.62 -18.14 -3.44
CA ASP A 64 0.97 -19.33 -4.23
C ASP A 64 2.48 -19.60 -4.29
N ALA A 65 3.28 -18.90 -3.49
CA ALA A 65 4.75 -19.03 -3.53
C ALA A 65 5.28 -20.41 -3.12
N GLN A 66 4.50 -21.19 -2.36
CA GLN A 66 4.91 -22.55 -1.95
C GLN A 66 4.46 -23.61 -2.94
N LYS A 67 3.20 -23.58 -3.37
CA LYS A 67 2.63 -24.62 -4.24
C LYS A 67 2.95 -24.38 -5.71
N LEU A 68 3.06 -23.12 -6.13
CA LEU A 68 3.35 -22.74 -7.51
C LEU A 68 2.33 -23.36 -8.50
N GLU A 69 1.03 -23.27 -8.19
CA GLU A 69 -0.03 -23.81 -9.03
C GLU A 69 -0.25 -22.93 -10.27
N SER A 70 -0.23 -21.59 -10.08
CA SER A 70 -0.42 -20.66 -11.18
C SER A 70 0.80 -20.55 -12.10
N VAL A 71 0.56 -20.18 -13.34
CA VAL A 71 1.63 -19.94 -14.34
C VAL A 71 2.49 -18.76 -13.92
N GLU A 72 1.85 -17.71 -13.39
CA GLU A 72 2.49 -16.49 -12.91
C GLU A 72 3.45 -16.78 -11.76
N ALA A 73 3.04 -17.61 -10.79
CA ALA A 73 3.88 -18.02 -9.69
C ALA A 73 5.13 -18.79 -10.16
N LYS A 74 4.97 -19.71 -11.12
CA LYS A 74 6.08 -20.44 -11.74
C LYS A 74 7.03 -19.51 -12.48
N ILE A 75 6.51 -18.54 -13.24
CA ILE A 75 7.32 -17.55 -13.96
C ILE A 75 8.16 -16.74 -12.97
N LEU A 76 7.54 -16.18 -11.92
CA LEU A 76 8.26 -15.35 -10.94
C LEU A 76 9.34 -16.16 -10.22
N LYS A 77 9.01 -17.38 -9.76
CA LYS A 77 9.97 -18.25 -9.08
C LYS A 77 11.15 -18.62 -9.99
N ASN A 78 10.88 -19.01 -11.23
CA ASN A 78 11.91 -19.38 -12.19
C ASN A 78 12.82 -18.20 -12.55
N LEU A 79 12.25 -17.00 -12.73
CA LEU A 79 13.03 -15.79 -12.99
C LEU A 79 13.93 -15.47 -11.80
N ARG A 80 13.40 -15.48 -10.60
CA ARG A 80 14.18 -15.23 -9.38
C ARG A 80 15.34 -16.23 -9.26
N ASP A 81 15.07 -17.52 -9.44
CA ASP A 81 16.09 -18.54 -9.29
C ASP A 81 17.17 -18.47 -10.38
N LYS A 82 16.76 -18.15 -11.61
CA LYS A 82 17.69 -17.99 -12.75
C LYS A 82 18.58 -16.75 -12.59
N LEU A 83 18.01 -15.64 -12.10
CA LEU A 83 18.70 -14.36 -12.02
C LEU A 83 19.44 -14.19 -10.70
N SER A 84 18.98 -14.83 -9.64
CA SER A 84 19.53 -14.74 -8.27
C SER A 84 19.90 -13.30 -7.87
N PRO A 85 18.97 -12.35 -7.94
CA PRO A 85 19.27 -10.94 -7.71
C PRO A 85 19.66 -10.69 -6.25
N ASP A 86 20.57 -9.74 -6.00
CA ASP A 86 20.97 -9.32 -4.65
C ASP A 86 19.84 -8.60 -3.93
N PHE A 87 19.08 -7.78 -4.67
CA PHE A 87 17.98 -6.96 -4.16
C PHE A 87 16.69 -7.19 -4.95
N GLY A 88 15.54 -7.08 -4.28
CA GLY A 88 14.23 -7.18 -4.87
C GLY A 88 13.27 -6.11 -4.33
N PHE A 89 12.52 -5.47 -5.21
CA PHE A 89 11.43 -4.57 -4.83
C PHE A 89 10.10 -5.25 -5.11
N ASN A 90 9.35 -5.55 -4.04
CA ASN A 90 8.00 -6.10 -4.10
C ASN A 90 7.01 -4.95 -3.97
N LEU A 91 6.36 -4.59 -5.08
CA LEU A 91 5.59 -3.36 -5.20
C LEU A 91 4.11 -3.67 -5.20
N HIS A 92 3.39 -3.07 -4.25
CA HIS A 92 1.96 -3.27 -4.03
C HIS A 92 1.21 -1.95 -3.83
N ASP A 93 -0.11 -2.03 -3.89
CA ASP A 93 -1.02 -1.00 -3.43
C ASP A 93 -1.82 -1.53 -2.24
N GLN A 94 -1.78 -0.81 -1.11
CA GLN A 94 -2.63 -1.10 0.04
C GLN A 94 -3.95 -0.31 -0.01
N ASP A 95 -4.91 -0.70 0.82
CA ASP A 95 -6.12 0.08 1.05
C ASP A 95 -5.75 1.54 1.42
N PRO A 96 -6.28 2.55 0.71
CA PRO A 96 -5.96 3.95 0.95
C PRO A 96 -6.34 4.46 2.34
N ARG A 97 -7.15 3.69 3.09
CA ARG A 97 -7.64 4.03 4.44
C ARG A 97 -6.74 3.54 5.57
N TYR A 98 -5.57 2.98 5.28
CA TYR A 98 -4.58 2.73 6.32
C TYR A 98 -4.04 4.04 6.89
N THR A 99 -3.79 4.05 8.20
CA THR A 99 -3.21 5.16 8.95
C THR A 99 -1.83 4.83 9.47
N VAL A 100 -1.04 5.85 9.73
CA VAL A 100 0.24 5.75 10.44
C VAL A 100 -0.04 5.59 11.93
N GLY A 101 -0.06 4.35 12.42
CA GLY A 101 -0.55 4.04 13.76
C GLY A 101 -1.96 4.59 13.97
N ARG A 102 -2.24 5.03 15.19
CA ARG A 102 -3.55 5.58 15.62
C ARG A 102 -3.63 7.11 15.56
N ASN A 103 -2.77 7.76 14.78
CA ASN A 103 -2.69 9.23 14.75
C ASN A 103 -3.64 9.89 13.74
N GLY A 104 -4.43 9.12 13.00
CA GLY A 104 -5.39 9.60 11.99
C GLY A 104 -4.75 10.06 10.67
N LYS A 105 -3.42 10.12 10.56
CA LYS A 105 -2.75 10.46 9.31
C LYS A 105 -2.77 9.27 8.36
N VAL A 106 -2.98 9.54 7.09
CA VAL A 106 -2.95 8.52 6.03
C VAL A 106 -1.57 7.89 5.92
N ALA A 107 -1.49 6.56 5.86
CA ALA A 107 -0.28 5.84 5.50
C ALA A 107 -0.12 5.84 3.97
N THR A 108 0.53 6.90 3.46
CA THR A 108 0.72 7.11 2.01
C THR A 108 1.67 6.09 1.41
N ILE A 109 2.73 5.78 2.14
CA ILE A 109 3.66 4.69 1.83
C ILE A 109 3.81 3.83 3.09
N ALA A 110 3.63 2.53 2.95
CA ALA A 110 4.01 1.58 4.00
C ALA A 110 5.15 0.68 3.50
N LEU A 111 6.11 0.41 4.38
CA LEU A 111 7.37 -0.26 4.05
C LEU A 111 7.54 -1.51 4.89
N LEU A 112 8.13 -2.55 4.30
CA LEU A 112 8.57 -3.74 5.03
C LEU A 112 9.86 -4.30 4.43
N ALA A 113 10.83 -4.61 5.29
CA ALA A 113 11.82 -5.64 5.03
C ALA A 113 11.20 -6.96 5.53
N PRO A 114 10.78 -7.90 4.66
CA PRO A 114 10.08 -9.11 5.10
C PRO A 114 10.98 -9.98 5.98
N PRO A 115 10.45 -10.62 7.04
CA PRO A 115 11.22 -11.62 7.79
C PRO A 115 11.50 -12.86 6.95
N ILE A 116 12.47 -13.67 7.37
CA ILE A 116 12.84 -14.91 6.67
C ILE A 116 12.15 -16.16 7.26
N ASP A 117 11.64 -16.02 8.48
CA ASP A 117 10.97 -17.09 9.24
C ASP A 117 10.06 -16.50 10.33
N PHE A 118 9.35 -17.36 11.07
CA PHE A 118 8.45 -16.97 12.15
C PHE A 118 9.15 -16.37 13.36
N GLU A 119 10.40 -16.75 13.60
CA GLU A 119 11.25 -16.25 14.68
C GLU A 119 11.87 -14.88 14.36
N LYS A 120 11.69 -14.39 13.12
CA LYS A 120 12.30 -13.15 12.61
C LYS A 120 13.83 -13.16 12.76
N SER A 121 14.41 -14.29 12.40
CA SER A 121 15.86 -14.51 12.52
C SER A 121 16.67 -13.48 11.75
N GLU A 122 17.75 -13.02 12.35
CA GLU A 122 18.65 -12.04 11.74
C GLU A 122 19.70 -12.73 10.86
N ASN A 123 19.87 -12.24 9.65
CA ASN A 123 20.97 -12.63 8.76
C ASN A 123 21.39 -11.47 7.87
N GLU A 124 22.41 -11.64 7.06
CA GLU A 124 22.95 -10.59 6.19
C GLU A 124 21.92 -10.10 5.17
N VAL A 125 21.10 -10.99 4.60
CA VAL A 125 20.03 -10.68 3.62
C VAL A 125 19.00 -9.76 4.25
N PHE A 126 18.55 -10.09 5.45
CA PHE A 126 17.55 -9.30 6.18
C PHE A 126 18.13 -7.94 6.61
N GLN A 127 19.38 -7.89 7.07
CA GLN A 127 20.05 -6.64 7.45
C GLN A 127 20.21 -5.70 6.23
N LYS A 128 20.59 -6.22 5.07
CA LYS A 128 20.64 -5.44 3.83
C LYS A 128 19.28 -4.91 3.45
N ALA A 129 18.21 -5.73 3.52
CA ALA A 129 16.85 -5.31 3.26
C ALA A 129 16.42 -4.16 4.19
N LYS A 130 16.69 -4.25 5.50
CA LYS A 130 16.42 -3.18 6.46
C LYS A 130 17.16 -1.89 6.10
N LYS A 131 18.44 -1.96 5.74
CA LYS A 131 19.24 -0.80 5.35
C LYS A 131 18.67 -0.10 4.11
N VAL A 132 18.32 -0.86 3.08
CA VAL A 132 17.69 -0.32 1.86
C VAL A 132 16.32 0.28 2.16
N THR A 133 15.51 -0.37 3.01
CA THR A 133 14.21 0.15 3.45
C THR A 133 14.37 1.45 4.25
N ALA A 134 15.37 1.53 5.12
CA ALA A 134 15.68 2.74 5.89
C ALA A 134 16.11 3.90 4.98
N HIS A 135 16.90 3.61 3.93
CA HIS A 135 17.25 4.61 2.92
C HIS A 135 15.99 5.12 2.19
N PHE A 136 15.15 4.21 1.68
CA PHE A 136 13.90 4.58 1.02
C PHE A 136 13.03 5.46 1.92
N SER A 137 12.85 5.08 3.17
CA SER A 137 12.10 5.86 4.16
C SER A 137 12.68 7.26 4.35
N SER A 138 14.03 7.38 4.46
CA SER A 138 14.67 8.68 4.63
C SER A 138 14.43 9.63 3.45
N VAL A 139 14.42 9.09 2.23
CA VAL A 139 14.06 9.85 1.03
C VAL A 139 12.60 10.31 1.09
N MET A 140 11.67 9.42 1.45
CA MET A 140 10.23 9.74 1.52
C MET A 140 9.91 10.77 2.60
N LYS A 141 10.64 10.83 3.72
CA LYS A 141 10.48 11.85 4.76
C LYS A 141 10.60 13.28 4.22
N ASN A 142 11.36 13.50 3.14
CA ASN A 142 11.47 14.84 2.53
C ASN A 142 10.19 15.30 1.82
N PHE A 143 9.25 14.40 1.55
CA PHE A 143 8.03 14.69 0.78
C PHE A 143 6.74 14.49 1.59
N ILE A 144 6.73 13.46 2.46
CA ILE A 144 5.52 13.00 3.15
C ILE A 144 5.82 12.65 4.62
N ASP A 145 6.60 13.49 5.32
CA ASP A 145 6.91 13.24 6.72
C ASP A 145 5.65 13.07 7.59
N GLY A 146 5.65 12.00 8.40
CA GLY A 146 4.52 11.60 9.20
C GLY A 146 3.41 10.84 8.45
N ASN A 147 3.57 10.57 7.14
CA ASN A 147 2.66 9.75 6.32
C ASN A 147 3.32 8.45 5.83
N ILE A 148 4.41 8.05 6.48
CA ILE A 148 5.11 6.79 6.21
C ILE A 148 4.86 5.86 7.39
N SER A 149 4.53 4.61 7.11
CA SER A 149 4.32 3.58 8.13
C SER A 149 5.18 2.34 7.86
N ARG A 150 5.28 1.48 8.86
CA ARG A 150 5.79 0.13 8.70
C ARG A 150 4.60 -0.81 8.47
N TYR A 151 4.71 -1.69 7.47
CA TYR A 151 3.74 -2.75 7.25
C TYR A 151 3.93 -3.86 8.30
N LEU A 152 2.87 -4.62 8.58
CA LEU A 152 2.92 -5.73 9.55
C LEU A 152 3.96 -6.75 9.11
N ASP A 153 4.84 -7.15 10.02
CA ASP A 153 6.02 -7.98 9.77
C ASP A 153 5.84 -9.45 10.21
N ASP A 154 4.62 -9.97 10.11
CA ASP A 154 4.37 -11.39 10.33
C ASP A 154 4.82 -12.19 9.09
N PHE A 155 5.60 -13.27 9.33
CA PHE A 155 6.06 -14.13 8.26
C PHE A 155 4.89 -14.88 7.61
N GLU A 156 4.67 -14.65 6.31
CA GLU A 156 3.64 -15.34 5.53
C GLU A 156 4.31 -16.31 4.54
N PRO A 157 4.38 -17.60 4.87
CA PRO A 157 5.13 -18.58 4.06
C PRO A 157 4.59 -18.76 2.65
N ARG A 158 3.36 -18.32 2.35
CA ARG A 158 2.78 -18.37 1.01
C ARG A 158 3.04 -17.11 0.18
N ALA A 159 3.56 -16.02 0.80
CA ALA A 159 3.83 -14.78 0.11
C ALA A 159 5.18 -14.83 -0.63
N PHE A 160 5.23 -14.22 -1.80
CA PHE A 160 6.47 -14.16 -2.60
C PHE A 160 7.53 -13.27 -1.97
N GLY A 161 7.18 -12.15 -1.37
CA GLY A 161 8.14 -11.26 -0.71
C GLY A 161 8.99 -12.01 0.32
N ASP A 162 8.32 -12.74 1.23
CA ASP A 162 8.94 -13.52 2.29
C ASP A 162 9.78 -14.69 1.74
N ASN A 163 9.27 -15.40 0.75
CA ASN A 163 9.99 -16.52 0.14
C ASN A 163 11.21 -16.09 -0.67
N ILE A 164 11.13 -14.97 -1.37
CA ILE A 164 12.25 -14.40 -2.13
C ILE A 164 13.33 -13.91 -1.15
N GLN A 165 12.93 -13.25 -0.06
CA GLN A 165 13.83 -12.86 1.03
C GLN A 165 14.53 -14.08 1.64
N LYS A 166 13.76 -15.07 2.06
CA LYS A 166 14.26 -16.36 2.60
C LYS A 166 15.23 -17.04 1.65
N SER A 167 15.03 -16.88 0.35
CA SER A 167 15.88 -17.49 -0.68
C SER A 167 17.15 -16.69 -1.00
N GLY A 168 17.47 -15.62 -0.24
CA GLY A 168 18.73 -14.90 -0.34
C GLY A 168 18.70 -13.59 -1.14
N THR A 169 17.54 -13.11 -1.57
CA THR A 169 17.40 -11.80 -2.20
C THR A 169 16.91 -10.77 -1.17
N SER A 170 17.68 -9.74 -0.89
CA SER A 170 17.28 -8.67 0.04
C SER A 170 16.06 -7.93 -0.49
N THR A 171 14.87 -8.24 0.04
CA THR A 171 13.59 -7.82 -0.51
C THR A 171 13.01 -6.64 0.28
N ILE A 172 12.48 -5.67 -0.43
CA ILE A 172 11.81 -4.50 0.12
C ILE A 172 10.38 -4.48 -0.39
N LEU A 173 9.40 -4.52 0.53
CA LEU A 173 8.00 -4.28 0.21
C LEU A 173 7.73 -2.78 0.25
N VAL A 174 7.08 -2.27 -0.78
CA VAL A 174 6.54 -0.92 -0.85
C VAL A 174 5.06 -1.00 -1.15
N GLU A 175 4.23 -0.57 -0.21
CA GLU A 175 2.77 -0.48 -0.33
C GLU A 175 2.36 0.97 -0.61
N SER A 176 1.72 1.20 -1.73
CA SER A 176 1.18 2.50 -2.11
C SER A 176 -0.22 2.68 -1.54
N GLY A 177 -0.38 3.57 -0.57
CA GLY A 177 -1.64 3.81 0.14
C GLY A 177 -2.51 4.90 -0.49
N GLY A 178 -2.99 5.82 0.35
CA GLY A 178 -3.82 6.97 -0.02
C GLY A 178 -3.10 8.31 0.11
N TRP A 179 -3.67 9.33 -0.53
CA TRP A 179 -3.34 10.75 -0.33
C TRP A 179 -4.58 11.57 -0.59
N GLN A 180 -4.76 12.66 0.15
CA GLN A 180 -5.93 13.51 -0.01
C GLN A 180 -5.96 14.17 -1.40
N ASN A 181 -7.09 14.07 -2.11
CA ASN A 181 -7.31 14.58 -3.47
C ASN A 181 -6.37 13.96 -4.53
N ASP A 182 -5.92 12.71 -4.33
CA ASP A 182 -5.10 11.96 -5.28
C ASP A 182 -5.75 10.61 -5.63
N GLU A 183 -7.01 10.64 -6.06
CA GLU A 183 -7.79 9.44 -6.41
C GLU A 183 -7.12 8.58 -7.48
N ASN A 184 -6.45 9.22 -8.42
CA ASN A 184 -5.72 8.55 -9.51
C ASN A 184 -4.28 8.17 -9.13
N LYS A 185 -3.89 8.40 -7.87
CA LYS A 185 -2.55 8.10 -7.32
C LYS A 185 -1.37 8.71 -8.11
N PHE A 186 -1.56 9.85 -8.76
CA PHE A 186 -0.48 10.51 -9.53
C PHE A 186 0.65 11.00 -8.63
N PHE A 187 0.32 11.55 -7.46
CA PHE A 187 1.33 11.96 -6.48
C PHE A 187 2.05 10.75 -5.90
N ILE A 188 1.31 9.69 -5.53
CA ILE A 188 1.89 8.45 -4.97
C ILE A 188 2.75 7.74 -6.02
N ARG A 189 2.35 7.72 -7.29
CA ARG A 189 3.15 7.23 -8.42
C ARG A 189 4.48 7.98 -8.52
N LYS A 190 4.46 9.32 -8.41
CA LYS A 190 5.67 10.14 -8.38
C LYS A 190 6.57 9.80 -7.19
N LEU A 191 6.00 9.59 -6.00
CA LEU A 191 6.75 9.17 -4.81
C LEU A 191 7.45 7.82 -5.03
N ASN A 192 6.75 6.83 -5.61
CA ASN A 192 7.35 5.54 -5.97
C ASN A 192 8.51 5.72 -6.95
N CYS A 193 8.32 6.51 -8.01
CA CYS A 193 9.38 6.79 -8.99
C CYS A 193 10.62 7.39 -8.33
N VAL A 194 10.46 8.43 -7.52
CA VAL A 194 11.56 9.11 -6.82
C VAL A 194 12.23 8.17 -5.80
N GLY A 195 11.43 7.47 -4.97
CA GLY A 195 11.94 6.58 -3.95
C GLY A 195 12.72 5.41 -4.53
N LEU A 196 12.18 4.75 -5.54
CA LEU A 196 12.83 3.62 -6.21
C LEU A 196 14.11 4.05 -6.92
N LEU A 197 14.07 5.13 -7.70
CA LEU A 197 15.25 5.59 -8.45
C LEU A 197 16.37 6.04 -7.51
N SER A 198 16.05 6.79 -6.46
CA SER A 198 17.02 7.20 -5.43
C SER A 198 17.64 5.99 -4.73
N THR A 199 16.82 4.99 -4.42
CA THR A 199 17.29 3.78 -3.74
C THR A 199 18.14 2.90 -4.66
N ILE A 200 17.80 2.79 -5.95
CA ILE A 200 18.64 2.11 -6.95
C ILE A 200 20.02 2.81 -7.05
N LEU A 201 20.03 4.13 -7.06
CA LEU A 201 21.28 4.90 -7.06
C LEU A 201 22.10 4.66 -5.79
N ALA A 202 21.46 4.63 -4.62
CA ALA A 202 22.12 4.35 -3.34
C ALA A 202 22.68 2.91 -3.30
N ILE A 203 22.02 1.95 -3.93
CA ILE A 203 22.56 0.58 -4.09
C ILE A 203 23.78 0.61 -5.02
N ALA A 204 23.71 1.33 -6.14
CA ALA A 204 24.82 1.43 -7.08
C ALA A 204 26.09 2.07 -6.47
N ASN A 205 25.93 2.90 -5.43
CA ASN A 205 27.01 3.61 -4.72
C ASN A 205 27.37 3.00 -3.38
N ASP A 206 26.73 1.93 -2.95
CA ASP A 206 26.80 1.36 -1.58
C ASP A 206 26.39 2.35 -0.47
N GLU A 207 25.72 3.46 -0.81
CA GLU A 207 25.28 4.50 0.14
C GLU A 207 24.22 3.98 1.13
N TYR A 208 23.40 3.01 0.71
CA TYR A 208 22.41 2.37 1.59
C TYR A 208 23.04 1.76 2.85
N LEU A 209 24.32 1.35 2.82
CA LEU A 209 25.03 0.80 3.96
C LEU A 209 25.15 1.82 5.12
N GLN A 210 25.14 3.10 4.82
CA GLN A 210 25.22 4.19 5.81
C GLN A 210 23.83 4.61 6.33
N ALA A 211 22.74 4.04 5.82
CA ALA A 211 21.40 4.41 6.26
C ALA A 211 21.21 4.12 7.76
N ASP A 212 20.62 5.08 8.48
CA ASP A 212 20.23 4.90 9.87
C ASP A 212 19.00 4.00 9.94
N LEU A 213 19.13 2.84 10.57
CA LEU A 213 18.04 1.85 10.71
C LEU A 213 16.81 2.43 11.44
N LYS A 214 16.98 3.42 12.28
CA LYS A 214 15.87 4.12 12.94
C LYS A 214 14.87 4.70 11.97
N ASN A 215 15.31 5.10 10.77
CA ASN A 215 14.40 5.57 9.73
C ASN A 215 13.35 4.54 9.29
N TYR A 216 13.59 3.26 9.54
CA TYR A 216 12.65 2.17 9.29
C TYR A 216 12.09 1.58 10.59
N GLU A 217 12.93 1.25 11.55
CA GLU A 217 12.54 0.49 12.75
C GLU A 217 11.62 1.29 13.69
N GLU A 218 11.74 2.63 13.70
CA GLU A 218 10.91 3.52 14.52
C GLU A 218 9.61 3.96 13.80
N LEU A 219 9.37 3.53 12.54
CA LEU A 219 8.13 3.82 11.86
C LEU A 219 6.95 3.15 12.58
N PRO A 220 5.87 3.89 12.86
CA PRO A 220 4.65 3.30 13.40
C PRO A 220 4.06 2.26 12.43
N LEU A 221 3.44 1.22 12.96
CA LEU A 221 2.71 0.25 12.14
C LEU A 221 1.52 0.92 11.44
N ASN A 222 1.17 0.44 10.25
CA ASN A 222 -0.07 0.84 9.61
C ASN A 222 -1.26 0.18 10.32
N GLU A 223 -2.31 0.98 10.53
CA GLU A 223 -3.54 0.54 11.21
C GLU A 223 -4.78 1.04 10.44
N LYS A 224 -5.98 0.53 10.80
CA LYS A 224 -7.23 0.87 10.11
C LYS A 224 -8.07 1.82 10.96
N PHE A 225 -7.73 3.10 10.96
CA PHE A 225 -8.44 4.15 11.71
C PHE A 225 -8.99 5.27 10.83
N LEU A 226 -9.12 5.05 9.52
CA LEU A 226 -9.61 6.03 8.56
C LEU A 226 -10.83 5.50 7.80
N TYR A 227 -11.82 6.37 7.63
CA TYR A 227 -12.98 6.15 6.77
C TYR A 227 -12.96 7.09 5.56
N ASP A 228 -13.76 6.80 4.54
CA ASP A 228 -13.98 7.76 3.46
C ASP A 228 -14.85 8.92 3.95
N PHE A 229 -15.86 8.62 4.80
CA PHE A 229 -16.71 9.61 5.45
C PHE A 229 -16.95 9.22 6.91
N ILE A 230 -16.98 10.24 7.78
CA ILE A 230 -17.60 10.12 9.11
C ILE A 230 -18.66 11.21 9.24
N PHE A 231 -19.90 10.80 9.50
CA PHE A 231 -20.99 11.69 9.85
C PHE A 231 -21.04 11.78 11.37
N ARG A 232 -20.55 12.92 11.90
CA ARG A 232 -20.49 13.20 13.34
C ARG A 232 -21.84 13.70 13.87
N ASN A 233 -22.13 13.36 15.14
CA ASN A 233 -23.32 13.81 15.85
C ASN A 233 -24.63 13.53 15.09
N THR A 234 -24.74 12.34 14.51
CA THR A 234 -25.95 11.85 13.86
C THR A 234 -26.93 11.41 14.92
N LYS A 235 -28.18 11.89 14.88
CA LYS A 235 -29.24 11.44 15.78
C LYS A 235 -30.08 10.37 15.11
N LEU A 236 -29.85 9.08 15.46
CA LEU A 236 -30.64 7.96 14.95
C LEU A 236 -31.92 7.82 15.77
N SER A 237 -33.06 7.72 15.08
CA SER A 237 -34.40 7.58 15.68
C SER A 237 -35.03 6.25 15.29
N HIS A 238 -35.54 5.50 16.30
CA HIS A 238 -36.29 4.26 16.09
C HIS A 238 -37.38 4.13 17.17
N ASN A 239 -38.62 3.87 16.78
CA ASN A 239 -39.77 3.67 17.68
C ASN A 239 -39.90 4.81 18.74
N GLY A 240 -39.75 6.08 18.33
CA GLY A 240 -39.89 7.23 19.21
C GLY A 240 -38.70 7.48 20.16
N LYS A 241 -37.69 6.62 20.16
CA LYS A 241 -36.43 6.80 20.89
C LYS A 241 -35.36 7.30 19.93
N SER A 242 -34.40 8.06 20.44
CA SER A 242 -33.26 8.51 19.63
C SER A 242 -31.97 8.49 20.43
N ILE A 243 -30.87 8.16 19.73
CA ILE A 243 -29.51 8.15 20.25
C ILE A 243 -28.62 9.02 19.37
N SER A 244 -27.58 9.60 19.97
CA SER A 244 -26.57 10.35 19.23
C SER A 244 -25.36 9.46 18.99
N VAL A 245 -24.93 9.33 17.74
CA VAL A 245 -23.85 8.45 17.31
C VAL A 245 -23.05 9.09 16.16
N ASP A 246 -21.89 8.55 15.88
CA ASP A 246 -21.17 8.78 14.63
C ASP A 246 -21.44 7.62 13.66
N VAL A 247 -21.37 7.89 12.36
CA VAL A 247 -21.54 6.88 11.29
C VAL A 247 -20.33 6.91 10.38
N GLY A 248 -19.58 5.82 10.35
CA GLY A 248 -18.41 5.59 9.48
C GLY A 248 -18.81 4.88 8.20
N ILE A 249 -18.41 5.42 7.06
CA ILE A 249 -18.79 4.94 5.73
C ILE A 249 -17.56 4.84 4.83
N ASN A 250 -17.48 3.76 4.06
CA ASN A 250 -16.46 3.57 3.02
C ASN A 250 -17.09 3.37 1.65
N PHE A 251 -16.37 3.77 0.61
CA PHE A 251 -16.69 3.33 -0.74
C PHE A 251 -16.47 1.83 -0.86
N GLU A 252 -17.39 1.15 -1.52
CA GLU A 252 -17.37 -0.29 -1.74
C GLU A 252 -16.58 -0.66 -3.01
N ASP A 253 -16.56 0.24 -3.98
CA ASP A 253 -15.96 0.02 -5.28
C ASP A 253 -15.02 1.17 -5.69
N SER A 254 -14.12 0.88 -6.63
CA SER A 254 -13.14 1.85 -7.15
C SER A 254 -13.77 3.02 -7.91
N LYS A 255 -15.00 2.85 -8.44
CA LYS A 255 -15.74 3.91 -9.14
C LYS A 255 -16.44 4.87 -8.19
N ARG A 256 -16.45 4.56 -6.87
CA ARG A 256 -17.11 5.35 -5.83
C ARG A 256 -18.61 5.52 -6.05
N GLU A 257 -19.24 4.56 -6.71
CA GLU A 257 -20.68 4.54 -6.98
C GLU A 257 -21.48 3.97 -5.82
N LYS A 258 -20.87 3.05 -5.07
CA LYS A 258 -21.46 2.39 -3.91
C LYS A 258 -20.70 2.70 -2.64
N ILE A 259 -21.42 2.78 -1.55
CA ILE A 259 -20.87 2.96 -0.20
C ILE A 259 -21.36 1.83 0.72
N ARG A 260 -20.58 1.55 1.73
CA ARG A 260 -20.95 0.62 2.82
C ARG A 260 -20.89 1.35 4.16
N VAL A 261 -21.91 1.15 4.99
CA VAL A 261 -21.89 1.58 6.38
C VAL A 261 -21.02 0.61 7.16
N MET A 262 -19.87 1.09 7.60
CA MET A 262 -18.84 0.27 8.25
C MET A 262 -19.02 0.19 9.76
N GLU A 263 -19.44 1.30 10.38
CA GLU A 263 -19.57 1.37 11.83
C GLU A 263 -20.60 2.44 12.24
N ILE A 264 -21.31 2.19 13.33
CA ILE A 264 -22.27 3.11 13.94
C ILE A 264 -21.99 3.12 15.45
N GLY A 265 -21.50 4.25 15.99
CA GLY A 265 -21.17 4.31 17.43
C GLY A 265 -20.29 5.49 17.81
N ASP A 266 -19.38 5.29 18.77
CA ASP A 266 -18.37 6.26 19.18
C ASP A 266 -17.14 6.16 18.27
N LEU A 267 -17.02 7.04 17.29
CA LEU A 267 -15.89 7.10 16.38
C LEU A 267 -14.90 8.24 16.68
N LYS A 268 -14.88 8.77 17.90
CA LYS A 268 -14.04 9.92 18.26
C LYS A 268 -12.54 9.70 18.00
N ASN A 269 -12.07 8.46 18.05
CA ASN A 269 -10.66 8.10 17.82
C ASN A 269 -10.37 7.72 16.35
N PHE A 270 -11.38 7.79 15.49
CA PHE A 270 -11.25 7.53 14.07
C PHE A 270 -11.27 8.86 13.29
N SER A 271 -10.59 8.87 12.15
CA SER A 271 -10.57 9.98 11.20
C SER A 271 -11.23 9.58 9.88
N ALA A 272 -11.52 10.57 9.04
CA ALA A 272 -12.02 10.33 7.69
C ALA A 272 -11.40 11.33 6.71
N PHE A 273 -11.38 10.95 5.41
CA PHE A 273 -11.07 11.91 4.36
C PHE A 273 -12.08 13.06 4.33
N ASN A 274 -13.34 12.77 4.70
CA ASN A 274 -14.42 13.75 4.78
C ASN A 274 -15.17 13.61 6.11
N GLU A 275 -15.07 14.58 7.00
CA GLU A 275 -15.82 14.64 8.24
C GLU A 275 -16.94 15.68 8.13
N ILE A 276 -18.18 15.26 8.38
CA ILE A 276 -19.37 16.09 8.27
C ILE A 276 -20.12 16.05 9.59
N ASN A 277 -20.21 17.19 10.27
CA ASN A 277 -20.99 17.31 11.50
C ASN A 277 -22.47 17.57 11.16
N LEU A 278 -23.33 16.62 11.52
CA LEU A 278 -24.78 16.73 11.29
C LEU A 278 -25.51 17.52 12.38
N ASN A 279 -24.82 17.98 13.43
CA ASN A 279 -25.39 18.83 14.49
C ASN A 279 -26.69 18.26 15.10
N GLY A 280 -26.76 16.97 15.31
CA GLY A 280 -27.92 16.30 15.89
C GLY A 280 -29.09 16.13 14.91
N LYS A 281 -28.86 16.22 13.59
CA LYS A 281 -29.87 15.93 12.58
C LYS A 281 -30.43 14.50 12.78
N ILE A 282 -31.76 14.42 12.78
CA ILE A 282 -32.45 13.13 13.01
C ILE A 282 -32.54 12.37 11.68
N ILE A 283 -32.07 11.12 11.71
CA ILE A 283 -32.21 10.16 10.62
C ILE A 283 -32.95 8.93 11.17
N SER A 284 -33.89 8.40 10.39
CA SER A 284 -34.56 7.15 10.78
C SER A 284 -33.55 6.00 10.82
N GLY A 285 -33.51 5.26 11.94
CA GLY A 285 -32.67 4.09 12.10
C GLY A 285 -32.96 2.95 11.11
N ASP A 286 -34.13 2.99 10.45
CA ASP A 286 -34.45 2.03 9.39
C ASP A 286 -33.71 2.31 8.09
N LYS A 287 -33.21 3.53 7.89
CA LYS A 287 -32.46 3.96 6.71
C LYS A 287 -30.93 3.75 6.85
N ILE A 288 -30.45 3.57 8.06
CA ILE A 288 -29.01 3.40 8.33
C ILE A 288 -28.86 2.17 9.23
N LYS A 289 -28.22 1.13 8.70
CA LYS A 289 -27.90 -0.11 9.43
C LYS A 289 -26.44 -0.46 9.17
N TRP A 290 -25.81 -1.10 10.14
CA TRP A 290 -24.48 -1.67 9.96
C TRP A 290 -24.45 -2.62 8.75
N ASP A 291 -23.38 -2.59 7.99
CA ASP A 291 -23.14 -3.37 6.76
C ASP A 291 -24.12 -3.06 5.60
N LEU A 292 -24.89 -1.99 5.70
CA LEU A 292 -25.78 -1.56 4.63
C LEU A 292 -24.98 -1.02 3.44
N VAL A 293 -25.24 -1.54 2.25
CA VAL A 293 -24.71 -1.04 0.98
C VAL A 293 -25.77 -0.15 0.31
N LEU A 294 -25.37 1.05 -0.10
CA LEU A 294 -26.21 2.05 -0.78
C LEU A 294 -25.47 2.58 -2.01
N ASP A 295 -26.18 3.12 -2.96
CA ASP A 295 -25.53 3.98 -3.95
C ASP A 295 -25.23 5.37 -3.35
N THR A 296 -24.25 6.06 -3.95
CA THR A 296 -23.77 7.37 -3.44
C THR A 296 -24.88 8.42 -3.48
N ASN A 297 -25.83 8.36 -4.39
CA ASN A 297 -26.96 9.31 -4.46
C ASN A 297 -27.99 9.04 -3.36
N GLU A 298 -28.22 7.77 -3.00
CA GLU A 298 -29.06 7.42 -1.85
C GLU A 298 -28.44 7.94 -0.54
N MET A 299 -27.11 7.75 -0.36
CA MET A 299 -26.37 8.33 0.77
C MET A 299 -26.59 9.85 0.84
N LYS A 300 -26.37 10.56 -0.27
CA LYS A 300 -26.59 12.02 -0.32
C LYS A 300 -27.99 12.42 0.10
N LYS A 301 -29.02 11.70 -0.34
CA LYS A 301 -30.41 11.94 0.06
C LYS A 301 -30.64 11.70 1.55
N ILE A 302 -30.09 10.59 2.10
CA ILE A 302 -30.26 10.26 3.53
C ILE A 302 -29.59 11.30 4.41
N PHE A 303 -28.36 11.70 4.07
CA PHE A 303 -27.58 12.66 4.85
C PHE A 303 -27.84 14.14 4.44
N ASN A 304 -28.59 14.38 3.34
CA ASN A 304 -28.97 15.72 2.85
C ASN A 304 -27.74 16.56 2.45
N LEU A 305 -26.90 15.97 1.63
CA LEU A 305 -25.68 16.56 1.08
C LEU A 305 -25.90 17.18 -0.30
#